data_3ecb6c7010df9176f04445aebe606831
#
_entry.id   3ecb6c7010df9176f04445aebe606831
#
_cell.length_a   1.000
_cell.length_b   1.000
_cell.length_c   1.000
_cell.angle_alpha   90.00
_cell.angle_beta   90.00
_cell.angle_gamma   90.00
#
_symmetry.space_group_name_H-M   'P 1'
#
loop_
_entity.id
_entity.type
_entity.pdbx_description
1 polymer ?
#
loop_
_entity_poly.entity_id
_entity_poly.type
_entity_poly.pdbx_seq_one_letter_code
_entity_poly.pdbx_strand_id
1 'polypeptide(L)'
;MVTAEVTYDGGMNAPPPPQPASPIVINLLFIGCFIAGLAIVVVGAMGIVNEGALGDGALPAQARVTDTRIMTSTKSGDSFELRYAFDVDGQTYTYRDETGREDLWASVTHEAWVDARNTGSVHILYLPSDPWVSQPRDKATSGIFDKLAGMCVGFFCMAPAFLWVFGAIKRRRAGAQG
;
A
#
# COMPACT_ATOMS: atom_id res chain seq x y z
N MET A 1 -33.54 22.96 68.73
CA MET A 1 -33.32 22.08 67.60
C MET A 1 -33.03 22.96 66.40
N VAL A 2 -31.76 23.20 66.06
CA VAL A 2 -31.33 24.14 65.03
C VAL A 2 -30.92 23.27 63.82
N THR A 3 -31.70 23.33 62.73
CA THR A 3 -31.41 22.71 61.50
C THR A 3 -30.46 23.62 60.69
N ALA A 4 -29.21 23.16 60.54
CA ALA A 4 -28.24 23.83 59.68
C ALA A 4 -28.55 23.49 58.25
N GLU A 5 -28.95 24.50 57.50
CA GLU A 5 -29.15 24.41 56.03
C GLU A 5 -27.78 24.51 55.36
N VAL A 6 -27.30 23.39 54.82
CA VAL A 6 -26.06 23.35 54.04
C VAL A 6 -26.37 23.81 52.63
N THR A 7 -26.05 25.06 52.33
CA THR A 7 -26.14 25.62 50.98
C THR A 7 -24.98 25.06 50.16
N TYR A 8 -25.27 24.15 49.24
CA TYR A 8 -24.32 23.58 48.28
C TYR A 8 -24.11 24.59 47.13
N ASP A 9 -23.08 25.41 47.27
CA ASP A 9 -22.63 26.29 46.17
C ASP A 9 -21.86 25.44 45.16
N GLY A 10 -22.60 24.75 44.28
CA GLY A 10 -22.10 23.92 43.20
C GLY A 10 -21.73 24.73 41.95
N GLY A 11 -20.84 25.68 42.10
CA GLY A 11 -20.20 26.35 40.96
C GLY A 11 -19.32 25.37 40.20
N MET A 12 -19.93 24.42 39.48
CA MET A 12 -19.19 23.64 38.47
C MET A 12 -18.70 24.59 37.38
N ASN A 13 -17.42 24.95 37.46
CA ASN A 13 -16.71 25.60 36.38
C ASN A 13 -16.75 24.65 35.17
N ALA A 14 -17.77 24.78 34.31
CA ALA A 14 -17.84 24.07 33.07
C ALA A 14 -16.55 24.38 32.26
N PRO A 15 -15.85 23.36 31.71
CA PRO A 15 -14.68 23.62 30.91
C PRO A 15 -15.03 24.57 29.76
N PRO A 16 -14.16 25.52 29.40
CA PRO A 16 -14.45 26.46 28.32
C PRO A 16 -14.72 25.67 27.05
N PRO A 17 -15.67 26.12 26.21
CA PRO A 17 -15.96 25.46 24.95
C PRO A 17 -14.72 25.37 24.09
N PRO A 18 -14.52 24.23 23.35
CA PRO A 18 -13.36 24.06 22.50
C PRO A 18 -13.30 25.21 21.48
N GLN A 19 -12.15 25.88 21.44
CA GLN A 19 -11.95 26.99 20.52
C GLN A 19 -11.89 26.43 19.08
N PRO A 20 -12.57 27.08 18.12
CA PRO A 20 -12.50 26.66 16.73
C PRO A 20 -11.06 26.75 16.22
N ALA A 21 -10.59 25.69 15.56
CA ALA A 21 -9.25 25.64 14.98
C ALA A 21 -9.05 26.83 14.02
N SER A 22 -7.87 27.45 14.06
CA SER A 22 -7.58 28.57 13.19
C SER A 22 -7.65 28.14 11.69
N PRO A 23 -8.11 29.01 10.79
CA PRO A 23 -8.24 28.66 9.36
C PRO A 23 -6.89 28.27 8.73
N ILE A 24 -5.78 28.72 9.30
CA ILE A 24 -4.43 28.36 8.86
C ILE A 24 -4.15 26.89 9.17
N VAL A 25 -4.48 26.42 10.37
CA VAL A 25 -4.28 25.02 10.78
C VAL A 25 -5.12 24.08 9.92
N ILE A 26 -6.37 24.47 9.65
CA ILE A 26 -7.26 23.68 8.78
C ILE A 26 -6.69 23.57 7.37
N ASN A 27 -6.19 24.66 6.79
CA ASN A 27 -5.60 24.69 5.44
C ASN A 27 -4.32 23.82 5.38
N LEU A 28 -3.45 23.90 6.38
CA LEU A 28 -2.24 23.07 6.45
C LEU A 28 -2.58 21.57 6.55
N LEU A 29 -3.61 21.22 7.33
CA LEU A 29 -4.08 19.85 7.42
C LEU A 29 -4.59 19.32 6.06
N PHE A 30 -5.38 20.12 5.33
CA PHE A 30 -5.87 19.75 4.00
C PHE A 30 -4.74 19.58 2.98
N ILE A 31 -3.75 20.46 2.97
CA ILE A 31 -2.57 20.35 2.10
C ILE A 31 -1.79 19.10 2.44
N GLY A 32 -1.56 18.80 3.72
CA GLY A 32 -0.89 17.59 4.17
C GLY A 32 -1.60 16.31 3.73
N CYS A 33 -2.91 16.24 3.93
CA CYS A 33 -3.74 15.11 3.47
C CYS A 33 -3.71 14.94 1.94
N PHE A 34 -3.73 16.04 1.18
CA PHE A 34 -3.66 16.00 -0.28
C PHE A 34 -2.33 15.44 -0.77
N ILE A 35 -1.21 15.90 -0.21
CA ILE A 35 0.13 15.42 -0.57
C ILE A 35 0.28 13.93 -0.22
N ALA A 36 -0.16 13.54 0.98
CA ALA A 36 -0.12 12.13 1.41
C ALA A 36 -0.99 11.25 0.50
N GLY A 37 -2.21 11.68 0.16
CA GLY A 37 -3.10 10.95 -0.74
C GLY A 37 -2.50 10.80 -2.15
N LEU A 38 -1.89 11.85 -2.68
CA LEU A 38 -1.21 11.82 -3.98
C LEU A 38 -0.02 10.85 -3.98
N ALA A 39 0.79 10.86 -2.92
CA ALA A 39 1.92 9.94 -2.78
C ALA A 39 1.46 8.47 -2.78
N ILE A 40 0.37 8.14 -2.05
CA ILE A 40 -0.21 6.79 -2.03
C ILE A 40 -0.68 6.36 -3.42
N VAL A 41 -1.35 7.25 -4.16
CA VAL A 41 -1.81 6.96 -5.54
C VAL A 41 -0.63 6.70 -6.47
N VAL A 42 0.42 7.53 -6.41
CA VAL A 42 1.61 7.38 -7.26
C VAL A 42 2.33 6.07 -6.97
N VAL A 43 2.57 5.74 -5.70
CA VAL A 43 3.22 4.48 -5.31
C VAL A 43 2.37 3.27 -5.72
N GLY A 44 1.05 3.33 -5.53
CA GLY A 44 0.14 2.28 -5.97
C GLY A 44 0.14 2.08 -7.48
N ALA A 45 0.14 3.16 -8.25
CA ALA A 45 0.20 3.11 -9.71
C ALA A 45 1.53 2.52 -10.22
N MET A 46 2.67 2.93 -9.65
CA MET A 46 3.98 2.36 -10.00
C MET A 46 4.03 0.85 -9.71
N GLY A 47 3.45 0.41 -8.59
CA GLY A 47 3.38 -1.01 -8.26
C GLY A 47 2.55 -1.83 -9.27
N ILE A 48 1.47 -1.28 -9.81
CA ILE A 48 0.64 -1.95 -10.83
C ILE A 48 1.40 -2.01 -12.17
N VAL A 49 2.09 -0.94 -12.56
CA VAL A 49 2.87 -0.90 -13.81
C VAL A 49 4.00 -1.93 -13.78
N ASN A 50 4.69 -2.08 -12.66
CA ASN A 50 5.76 -3.06 -12.53
C ASN A 50 5.27 -4.52 -12.55
N GLU A 51 4.07 -4.79 -12.01
CA GLU A 51 3.46 -6.13 -12.15
C GLU A 51 3.00 -6.42 -13.58
N GLY A 52 2.62 -5.38 -14.34
CA GLY A 52 2.32 -5.46 -15.77
C GLY A 52 3.57 -5.54 -16.66
N ALA A 53 4.76 -5.25 -16.14
CA ALA A 53 6.01 -5.28 -16.92
C ALA A 53 6.37 -6.67 -17.47
N LEU A 54 5.86 -7.74 -16.84
CA LEU A 54 5.96 -9.12 -17.32
C LEU A 54 4.87 -9.51 -18.34
N GLY A 55 4.16 -8.51 -18.95
CA GLY A 55 3.12 -8.73 -19.95
C GLY A 55 3.57 -9.50 -21.20
N ASP A 56 3.17 -9.02 -22.37
CA ASP A 56 3.26 -9.73 -23.67
C ASP A 56 4.66 -10.20 -24.13
N GLY A 57 5.74 -9.87 -23.41
CA GLY A 57 7.12 -10.26 -23.75
C GLY A 57 7.76 -11.27 -22.80
N ALA A 58 7.06 -11.71 -21.75
CA ALA A 58 7.64 -12.62 -20.77
C ALA A 58 7.70 -14.06 -21.29
N LEU A 59 8.82 -14.74 -21.06
CA LEU A 59 9.01 -16.14 -21.39
C LEU A 59 8.89 -17.01 -20.12
N PRO A 60 8.28 -18.21 -20.24
CA PRO A 60 8.25 -19.18 -19.17
C PRO A 60 9.63 -19.87 -19.04
N ALA A 61 10.04 -20.09 -17.78
CA ALA A 61 11.20 -20.92 -17.47
C ALA A 61 10.93 -21.75 -16.21
N GLN A 62 11.74 -22.78 -16.00
CA GLN A 62 11.76 -23.54 -14.79
C GLN A 62 12.98 -23.11 -13.96
N ALA A 63 12.72 -22.64 -12.75
CA ALA A 63 13.75 -22.23 -11.80
C ALA A 63 13.95 -23.28 -10.72
N ARG A 64 15.17 -23.44 -10.26
CA ARG A 64 15.53 -24.30 -9.13
C ARG A 64 15.23 -23.56 -7.84
N VAL A 65 14.47 -24.18 -6.94
CA VAL A 65 14.22 -23.65 -5.60
C VAL A 65 15.48 -23.80 -4.74
N THR A 66 15.94 -22.71 -4.16
CA THR A 66 17.13 -22.69 -3.29
C THR A 66 16.75 -22.70 -1.82
N ASP A 67 15.60 -22.14 -1.46
CA ASP A 67 15.12 -22.12 -0.08
C ASP A 67 13.58 -21.91 -0.04
N THR A 68 12.95 -22.35 1.07
CA THR A 68 11.50 -22.20 1.30
C THR A 68 11.23 -21.82 2.75
N ARG A 69 10.26 -20.90 2.98
CA ARG A 69 9.82 -20.55 4.33
C ARG A 69 8.32 -20.27 4.40
N ILE A 70 7.80 -20.36 5.61
CA ILE A 70 6.45 -19.90 5.95
C ILE A 70 6.60 -18.74 6.93
N MET A 71 5.98 -17.62 6.61
CA MET A 71 5.91 -16.46 7.48
C MET A 71 4.50 -16.40 8.08
N THR A 72 4.39 -16.62 9.39
CA THR A 72 3.10 -16.53 10.10
C THR A 72 2.89 -15.14 10.64
N SER A 73 1.79 -14.51 10.26
CA SER A 73 1.38 -13.19 10.76
C SER A 73 0.03 -13.29 11.46
N THR A 74 -0.07 -12.71 12.65
CA THR A 74 -1.33 -12.65 13.41
C THR A 74 -2.41 -11.81 12.72
N LYS A 75 -2.05 -10.93 11.77
CA LYS A 75 -2.98 -10.03 11.07
C LYS A 75 -3.37 -10.50 9.67
N SER A 76 -2.44 -11.13 8.94
CA SER A 76 -2.62 -11.51 7.53
C SER A 76 -2.63 -13.01 7.26
N GLY A 77 -2.48 -13.84 8.30
CA GLY A 77 -2.35 -15.28 8.12
C GLY A 77 -0.96 -15.72 7.67
N ASP A 78 -0.87 -16.95 7.18
CA ASP A 78 0.38 -17.53 6.70
C ASP A 78 0.71 -17.02 5.28
N SER A 79 1.96 -16.62 5.08
CA SER A 79 2.53 -16.28 3.78
C SER A 79 3.57 -17.34 3.41
N PHE A 80 3.45 -17.89 2.21
CA PHE A 80 4.33 -18.92 1.67
C PHE A 80 5.34 -18.26 0.75
N GLU A 81 6.61 -18.44 1.05
CA GLU A 81 7.69 -17.76 0.34
C GLU A 81 8.78 -18.75 -0.07
N LEU A 82 9.40 -18.50 -1.20
CA LEU A 82 10.53 -19.27 -1.71
C LEU A 82 11.60 -18.36 -2.32
N ARG A 83 12.82 -18.87 -2.35
CA ARG A 83 13.92 -18.34 -3.15
C ARG A 83 14.16 -19.26 -4.32
N TYR A 84 14.55 -18.69 -5.45
CA TYR A 84 14.85 -19.48 -6.63
C TYR A 84 16.00 -18.89 -7.44
N ALA A 85 16.62 -19.76 -8.22
CA ALA A 85 17.63 -19.39 -9.20
C ALA A 85 17.33 -20.08 -10.52
N PHE A 86 17.61 -19.43 -11.63
CA PHE A 86 17.44 -19.95 -12.99
C PHE A 86 18.55 -19.45 -13.89
N ASP A 87 18.82 -20.19 -14.95
CA ASP A 87 19.91 -19.89 -15.87
C ASP A 87 19.35 -19.41 -17.20
N VAL A 88 19.90 -18.31 -17.73
CA VAL A 88 19.64 -17.79 -19.08
C VAL A 88 20.98 -17.48 -19.72
N ASP A 89 21.26 -18.05 -20.88
CA ASP A 89 22.48 -17.84 -21.66
C ASP A 89 23.77 -18.09 -20.86
N GLY A 90 23.73 -19.05 -19.93
CA GLY A 90 24.89 -19.43 -19.10
C GLY A 90 25.14 -18.53 -17.90
N GLN A 91 24.27 -17.56 -17.63
CA GLN A 91 24.29 -16.73 -16.44
C GLN A 91 23.15 -17.12 -15.50
N THR A 92 23.45 -17.21 -14.19
CA THR A 92 22.45 -17.49 -13.16
C THR A 92 21.81 -16.21 -12.66
N TYR A 93 20.49 -16.21 -12.58
CA TYR A 93 19.66 -15.11 -12.07
C TYR A 93 18.85 -15.57 -10.86
N THR A 94 18.56 -14.64 -9.97
CA THR A 94 17.70 -14.85 -8.80
C THR A 94 16.58 -13.79 -8.76
N TYR A 95 15.62 -13.94 -7.87
CA TYR A 95 14.59 -12.90 -7.69
C TYR A 95 15.23 -11.63 -7.14
N ARG A 96 14.97 -10.50 -7.81
CA ARG A 96 15.46 -9.17 -7.48
C ARG A 96 14.31 -8.18 -7.31
N ASP A 97 14.42 -7.29 -6.33
CA ASP A 97 13.46 -6.19 -6.16
C ASP A 97 13.80 -4.96 -7.02
N GLU A 98 12.90 -3.99 -6.98
CA GLU A 98 13.05 -2.72 -7.71
C GLU A 98 14.27 -1.89 -7.25
N THR A 99 14.81 -2.17 -6.06
CA THR A 99 16.01 -1.52 -5.52
C THR A 99 17.31 -2.20 -5.96
N GLY A 100 17.22 -3.29 -6.72
CA GLY A 100 18.36 -4.06 -7.22
C GLY A 100 18.93 -5.05 -6.21
N ARG A 101 18.25 -5.34 -5.09
CA ARG A 101 18.65 -6.39 -4.15
C ARG A 101 18.30 -7.75 -4.73
N GLU A 102 19.26 -8.65 -4.73
CA GLU A 102 19.18 -9.99 -5.28
C GLU A 102 18.87 -11.03 -4.21
N ASP A 103 18.55 -12.26 -4.66
CA ASP A 103 18.30 -13.44 -3.80
C ASP A 103 17.23 -13.17 -2.73
N LEU A 104 16.13 -12.56 -3.15
CA LEU A 104 15.01 -12.22 -2.27
C LEU A 104 13.97 -13.33 -2.21
N TRP A 105 13.07 -13.19 -1.24
CA TRP A 105 11.93 -14.07 -1.07
C TRP A 105 10.79 -13.67 -1.99
N ALA A 106 10.30 -14.61 -2.77
CA ALA A 106 9.11 -14.44 -3.62
C ALA A 106 7.90 -15.11 -2.96
N SER A 107 6.80 -14.37 -2.82
CA SER A 107 5.55 -14.90 -2.30
C SER A 107 4.84 -15.71 -3.38
N VAL A 108 4.32 -16.89 -3.00
CA VAL A 108 3.60 -17.82 -3.89
C VAL A 108 2.33 -18.33 -3.21
N THR A 109 1.45 -18.97 -3.99
CA THR A 109 0.29 -19.67 -3.41
C THR A 109 0.75 -20.87 -2.60
N HIS A 110 -0.10 -21.34 -1.69
CA HIS A 110 0.19 -22.54 -0.88
C HIS A 110 0.46 -23.77 -1.76
N GLU A 111 -0.35 -23.97 -2.81
CA GLU A 111 -0.20 -25.08 -3.74
C GLU A 111 1.15 -25.04 -4.44
N ALA A 112 1.53 -23.88 -4.99
CA ALA A 112 2.82 -23.69 -5.66
C ALA A 112 4.00 -23.90 -4.70
N TRP A 113 3.87 -23.50 -3.44
CA TRP A 113 4.90 -23.72 -2.40
C TRP A 113 5.06 -25.21 -2.08
N VAL A 114 3.96 -25.95 -1.93
CA VAL A 114 3.99 -27.40 -1.69
C VAL A 114 4.62 -28.12 -2.87
N ASP A 115 4.23 -27.77 -4.09
CA ASP A 115 4.79 -28.36 -5.32
C ASP A 115 6.29 -28.05 -5.45
N ALA A 116 6.68 -26.79 -5.25
CA ALA A 116 8.07 -26.35 -5.28
C ALA A 116 8.95 -27.08 -4.26
N ARG A 117 8.43 -27.35 -3.06
CA ARG A 117 9.13 -28.11 -2.02
C ARG A 117 9.30 -29.58 -2.37
N ASN A 118 8.32 -30.18 -3.05
CA ASN A 118 8.35 -31.58 -3.44
C ASN A 118 9.23 -31.82 -4.66
N THR A 119 9.20 -30.92 -5.64
CA THR A 119 9.91 -31.04 -6.91
C THR A 119 11.30 -30.38 -6.92
N GLY A 120 11.56 -29.47 -5.98
CA GLY A 120 12.76 -28.64 -5.96
C GLY A 120 12.80 -27.57 -7.06
N SER A 121 11.66 -27.35 -7.74
CA SER A 121 11.58 -26.43 -8.87
C SER A 121 10.27 -25.61 -8.85
N VAL A 122 10.29 -24.43 -9.48
CA VAL A 122 9.13 -23.55 -9.63
C VAL A 122 9.05 -23.01 -11.05
N HIS A 123 7.83 -22.89 -11.58
CA HIS A 123 7.60 -22.22 -12.84
C HIS A 123 7.64 -20.71 -12.66
N ILE A 124 8.46 -20.03 -13.47
CA ILE A 124 8.61 -18.58 -13.43
C ILE A 124 8.32 -17.98 -14.81
N LEU A 125 8.04 -16.69 -14.81
CA LEU A 125 8.05 -15.83 -16.00
C LEU A 125 9.20 -14.85 -15.86
N TYR A 126 9.95 -14.59 -16.93
CA TYR A 126 11.03 -13.62 -16.96
C TYR A 126 11.03 -12.82 -18.25
N LEU A 127 11.61 -11.61 -18.24
CA LEU A 127 11.80 -10.80 -19.44
C LEU A 127 13.14 -11.16 -20.10
N PRO A 128 13.16 -11.59 -21.37
CA PRO A 128 14.42 -11.88 -22.06
C PRO A 128 15.35 -10.68 -22.21
N SER A 129 14.79 -9.48 -22.29
CA SER A 129 15.55 -8.22 -22.35
C SER A 129 16.22 -7.83 -21.04
N ASP A 130 15.67 -8.29 -19.92
CA ASP A 130 16.23 -8.12 -18.56
C ASP A 130 15.80 -9.29 -17.68
N PRO A 131 16.58 -10.40 -17.64
CA PRO A 131 16.23 -11.59 -16.87
C PRO A 131 16.14 -11.37 -15.35
N TRP A 132 16.67 -10.27 -14.84
CA TRP A 132 16.48 -9.88 -13.44
C TRP A 132 15.00 -9.56 -13.13
N VAL A 133 14.21 -9.19 -14.14
CA VAL A 133 12.76 -9.01 -14.02
C VAL A 133 12.09 -10.36 -14.18
N SER A 134 11.90 -11.05 -13.08
CA SER A 134 11.29 -12.39 -13.03
C SER A 134 10.30 -12.50 -11.87
N GLN A 135 9.33 -13.39 -12.01
CA GLN A 135 8.38 -13.70 -10.93
C GLN A 135 7.86 -15.13 -11.05
N PRO A 136 7.50 -15.80 -9.94
CA PRO A 136 6.77 -17.05 -9.98
C PRO A 136 5.47 -16.90 -10.75
N ARG A 137 5.13 -17.90 -11.56
CA ARG A 137 3.87 -17.91 -12.33
C ARG A 137 2.64 -17.87 -11.42
N ASP A 138 2.72 -18.61 -10.32
CA ASP A 138 1.65 -18.74 -9.32
C ASP A 138 1.93 -17.81 -8.12
N LYS A 139 2.30 -16.56 -8.42
CA LYS A 139 2.47 -15.52 -7.41
C LYS A 139 1.19 -15.31 -6.64
N ALA A 140 1.27 -15.26 -5.31
CA ALA A 140 0.12 -14.93 -4.48
C ALA A 140 -0.38 -13.51 -4.84
N THR A 141 -1.60 -13.43 -5.35
CA THR A 141 -2.24 -12.20 -5.85
C THR A 141 -2.66 -11.22 -4.75
N SER A 142 -2.24 -11.45 -3.50
CA SER A 142 -2.57 -10.57 -2.35
C SER A 142 -2.20 -9.09 -2.55
N GLY A 143 -1.28 -8.80 -3.49
CA GLY A 143 -0.81 -7.44 -3.72
C GLY A 143 -1.78 -6.52 -4.49
N ILE A 144 -2.62 -7.01 -5.39
CA ILE A 144 -3.47 -6.15 -6.23
C ILE A 144 -4.61 -5.54 -5.43
N PHE A 145 -5.29 -6.33 -4.60
CA PHE A 145 -6.38 -5.83 -3.75
C PHE A 145 -5.88 -4.85 -2.70
N ASP A 146 -4.72 -5.09 -2.09
CA ASP A 146 -4.11 -4.16 -1.14
C ASP A 146 -3.69 -2.84 -1.81
N LYS A 147 -3.15 -2.91 -3.03
CA LYS A 147 -2.78 -1.74 -3.83
C LYS A 147 -4.01 -0.95 -4.26
N LEU A 148 -5.07 -1.62 -4.72
CA LEU A 148 -6.35 -0.98 -5.06
C LEU A 148 -7.02 -0.36 -3.83
N ALA A 149 -7.02 -1.05 -2.68
CA ALA A 149 -7.53 -0.51 -1.44
C ALA A 149 -6.74 0.74 -1.00
N GLY A 150 -5.42 0.71 -1.08
CA GLY A 150 -4.55 1.86 -0.83
C GLY A 150 -4.86 3.05 -1.75
N MET A 151 -5.04 2.81 -3.05
CA MET A 151 -5.46 3.85 -4.01
C MET A 151 -6.83 4.44 -3.66
N CYS A 152 -7.82 3.61 -3.29
CA CYS A 152 -9.13 4.10 -2.87
C CYS A 152 -9.03 5.00 -1.62
N VAL A 153 -8.24 4.61 -0.63
CA VAL A 153 -7.98 5.43 0.57
C VAL A 153 -7.35 6.77 0.17
N GLY A 154 -6.37 6.77 -0.75
CA GLY A 154 -5.74 7.98 -1.28
C GLY A 154 -6.76 8.93 -1.92
N PHE A 155 -7.66 8.42 -2.76
CA PHE A 155 -8.74 9.20 -3.38
C PHE A 155 -9.72 9.76 -2.34
N PHE A 156 -10.12 8.97 -1.34
CA PHE A 156 -10.99 9.42 -0.26
C PHE A 156 -10.37 10.54 0.56
N CYS A 157 -9.06 10.49 0.81
CA CYS A 157 -8.34 11.57 1.49
C CYS A 157 -8.29 12.87 0.68
N MET A 158 -8.27 12.79 -0.67
CA MET A 158 -8.25 13.96 -1.55
C MET A 158 -9.63 14.60 -1.77
N ALA A 159 -10.72 13.83 -1.66
CA ALA A 159 -12.08 14.30 -1.95
C ALA A 159 -12.49 15.58 -1.16
N PRO A 160 -12.30 15.67 0.17
CA PRO A 160 -12.67 16.87 0.92
C PRO A 160 -11.85 18.10 0.51
N ALA A 161 -10.56 17.92 0.18
CA ALA A 161 -9.72 19.03 -0.30
C ALA A 161 -10.22 19.56 -1.65
N PHE A 162 -10.65 18.67 -2.55
CA PHE A 162 -11.21 19.03 -3.85
C PHE A 162 -12.52 19.84 -3.71
N LEU A 163 -13.43 19.36 -2.85
CA LEU A 163 -14.69 20.05 -2.58
C LEU A 163 -14.46 21.44 -1.96
N TRP A 164 -13.49 21.58 -1.09
CA TRP A 164 -13.15 22.86 -0.48
C TRP A 164 -12.59 23.85 -1.49
N VAL A 165 -11.64 23.42 -2.36
CA VAL A 165 -11.08 24.27 -3.43
C VAL A 165 -12.18 24.72 -4.40
N PHE A 166 -13.04 23.80 -4.83
CA PHE A 166 -14.16 24.11 -5.71
C PHE A 166 -15.16 25.11 -5.07
N GLY A 167 -15.46 24.92 -3.79
CA GLY A 167 -16.29 25.83 -3.02
C GLY A 167 -15.68 27.23 -2.87
N ALA A 168 -14.35 27.33 -2.72
CA ALA A 168 -13.64 28.59 -2.62
C ALA A 168 -13.63 29.36 -3.98
N ILE A 169 -13.40 28.64 -5.08
CA ILE A 169 -13.44 29.21 -6.44
C ILE A 169 -14.85 29.75 -6.79
N LYS A 170 -15.89 28.96 -6.46
CA LYS A 170 -17.28 29.37 -6.71
C LYS A 170 -17.65 30.62 -5.94
N ARG A 171 -17.24 30.74 -4.67
CA ARG A 171 -17.46 31.94 -3.86
C ARG A 171 -16.77 33.20 -4.41
N ARG A 172 -15.53 33.06 -4.91
CA ARG A 172 -14.79 34.19 -5.52
C ARG A 172 -15.47 34.67 -6.81
N ARG A 173 -16.03 33.77 -7.63
CA ARG A 173 -16.74 34.15 -8.87
C ARG A 173 -18.08 34.84 -8.58
N ALA A 174 -18.80 34.45 -7.53
CA ALA A 174 -20.06 35.08 -7.14
C ALA A 174 -19.85 36.50 -6.57
N GLY A 175 -18.74 36.76 -5.87
CA GLY A 175 -18.41 38.09 -5.35
C GLY A 175 -17.82 39.09 -6.37
N ALA A 176 -17.47 38.64 -7.58
CA ALA A 176 -16.93 39.49 -8.64
C ALA A 176 -18.02 39.99 -9.61
N GLN A 177 -19.29 39.58 -9.44
CA GLN A 177 -20.42 39.96 -10.30
C GLN A 177 -21.39 40.91 -9.61
N GLY A 178 -21.14 41.34 -8.39
CA GLY A 178 -21.91 42.34 -7.66
C GLY A 178 -21.09 43.62 -7.42
#